data_b1a667b54daaeecc11553541abd90210
#
_entry.id   b1a667b54daaeecc11553541abd90210
#
_cell.length_a   1.000
_cell.length_b   1.000
_cell.length_c   1.000
_cell.angle_alpha   90.00
_cell.angle_beta   90.00
_cell.angle_gamma   90.00
#
_symmetry.space_group_name_H-M   'P 1'
#
loop_
_entity.id
_entity.type
_entity.pdbx_description
1 polymer ?
#
loop_
_entity_poly.entity_id
_entity_poly.type
_entity_poly.pdbx_seq_one_letter_code
_entity_poly.pdbx_strand_id
1 'polypeptide(L)'
;MKISIRLAKKSDLKDYTDLLQRTYQAAYTDEKIGLTKERFSKEVFDTPHTQSYLKSNLVANDKQKTWLAFLGYNLVGSITIADKSEECELRGFYVTPEYQGKGIGKKLWNLVLDFAKDKDIVLDLYSHNRQTIEMYKKWGFKIDKQKGIFYRHWPEWPEDLKAKSLHMRFSSKRT
;
A
#
# COMPACT_ATOMS: atom_id res chain seq x y z
N MET A 1 -3.90 18.03 -17.13
CA MET A 1 -3.35 16.74 -17.61
C MET A 1 -4.31 15.62 -17.20
N LYS A 2 -4.55 14.66 -18.12
CA LYS A 2 -5.49 13.55 -17.89
C LYS A 2 -4.81 12.43 -17.11
N ILE A 3 -5.47 11.94 -16.05
CA ILE A 3 -5.03 10.76 -15.31
C ILE A 3 -5.46 9.52 -16.08
N SER A 4 -4.54 8.61 -16.35
CA SER A 4 -4.82 7.27 -16.89
C SER A 4 -4.53 6.21 -15.83
N ILE A 5 -5.36 5.16 -15.77
CA ILE A 5 -5.17 4.04 -14.87
C ILE A 5 -5.20 2.76 -15.69
N ARG A 6 -4.26 1.87 -15.42
CA ARG A 6 -4.20 0.55 -16.08
C ARG A 6 -3.66 -0.51 -15.11
N LEU A 7 -3.86 -1.76 -15.46
CA LEU A 7 -3.23 -2.89 -14.78
C LEU A 7 -1.70 -2.82 -14.92
N ALA A 8 -1.02 -3.21 -13.85
CA ALA A 8 0.42 -3.31 -13.81
C ALA A 8 0.93 -4.43 -14.73
N LYS A 9 2.15 -4.26 -15.22
CA LYS A 9 2.92 -5.24 -16.00
C LYS A 9 4.26 -5.48 -15.32
N LYS A 10 4.88 -6.61 -15.58
CA LYS A 10 6.23 -6.92 -15.04
C LYS A 10 7.27 -5.88 -15.44
N SER A 11 7.13 -5.26 -16.61
CA SER A 11 8.00 -4.19 -17.11
C SER A 11 7.92 -2.89 -16.30
N ASP A 12 6.89 -2.72 -15.47
CA ASP A 12 6.74 -1.51 -14.64
C ASP A 12 7.58 -1.55 -13.35
N LEU A 13 8.34 -2.62 -13.13
CA LEU A 13 9.05 -2.85 -11.86
C LEU A 13 9.91 -1.66 -11.43
N LYS A 14 10.67 -1.07 -12.36
CA LYS A 14 11.53 0.08 -12.05
C LYS A 14 10.73 1.27 -11.54
N ASP A 15 9.72 1.70 -12.29
CA ASP A 15 8.90 2.87 -11.94
C ASP A 15 8.07 2.60 -10.67
N TYR A 16 7.62 1.35 -10.49
CA TYR A 16 6.93 0.91 -9.28
C TYR A 16 7.83 0.94 -8.06
N THR A 17 9.08 0.46 -8.18
CA THR A 17 10.09 0.56 -7.12
C THR A 17 10.33 2.01 -6.73
N ASP A 18 10.55 2.89 -7.70
CA ASP A 18 10.80 4.32 -7.48
C ASP A 18 9.58 5.02 -6.82
N LEU A 19 8.35 4.65 -7.21
CA LEU A 19 7.12 5.15 -6.59
C LEU A 19 7.05 4.72 -5.11
N LEU A 20 7.20 3.43 -4.82
CA LEU A 20 7.07 2.91 -3.46
C LEU A 20 8.19 3.46 -2.56
N GLN A 21 9.42 3.48 -3.01
CA GLN A 21 10.55 4.01 -2.26
C GLN A 21 10.27 5.45 -1.78
N ARG A 22 9.87 6.34 -2.69
CA ARG A 22 9.56 7.74 -2.34
C ARG A 22 8.36 7.86 -1.41
N THR A 23 7.31 7.09 -1.64
CA THR A 23 6.11 7.13 -0.79
C THR A 23 6.35 6.53 0.58
N TYR A 24 7.17 5.49 0.69
CA TYR A 24 7.58 4.91 1.97
C TYR A 24 8.40 5.90 2.80
N GLN A 25 9.40 6.55 2.20
CA GLN A 25 10.16 7.59 2.91
C GLN A 25 9.26 8.72 3.41
N ALA A 26 8.32 9.18 2.58
CA ALA A 26 7.44 10.29 2.96
C ALA A 26 6.42 9.90 4.05
N ALA A 27 5.90 8.67 4.02
CA ALA A 27 4.80 8.25 4.88
C ALA A 27 5.24 7.56 6.18
N TYR A 28 6.40 6.91 6.19
CA TYR A 28 6.76 5.99 7.26
C TYR A 28 8.02 6.38 8.05
N THR A 29 8.74 7.42 7.60
CA THR A 29 9.88 7.93 8.39
C THR A 29 9.37 8.50 9.71
N ASP A 30 9.93 7.99 10.81
CA ASP A 30 9.74 8.49 12.16
C ASP A 30 11.01 8.19 12.98
N GLU A 31 11.86 9.19 13.11
CA GLU A 31 13.16 9.06 13.79
C GLU A 31 13.02 8.71 15.27
N LYS A 32 11.90 9.06 15.91
CA LYS A 32 11.64 8.75 17.32
C LYS A 32 11.55 7.26 17.60
N ILE A 33 11.21 6.47 16.60
CA ILE A 33 11.12 5.01 16.69
C ILE A 33 12.18 4.31 15.85
N GLY A 34 13.20 5.02 15.39
CA GLY A 34 14.32 4.49 14.62
C GLY A 34 14.04 4.23 13.14
N LEU A 35 12.85 4.60 12.62
CA LEU A 35 12.52 4.52 11.21
C LEU A 35 13.03 5.77 10.47
N THR A 36 14.33 5.82 10.29
CA THR A 36 14.99 6.93 9.56
C THR A 36 14.80 6.78 8.05
N LYS A 37 15.15 7.81 7.27
CA LYS A 37 15.05 7.80 5.80
C LYS A 37 15.90 6.68 5.18
N GLU A 38 17.03 6.36 5.78
CA GLU A 38 17.94 5.29 5.33
C GLU A 38 17.27 3.91 5.39
N ARG A 39 16.31 3.70 6.31
CA ARG A 39 15.54 2.45 6.40
C ARG A 39 14.64 2.21 5.18
N PHE A 40 14.38 3.25 4.42
CA PHE A 40 13.61 3.24 3.17
C PHE A 40 14.42 3.82 2.00
N SER A 41 15.73 3.65 2.03
CA SER A 41 16.62 4.13 0.98
C SER A 41 16.49 3.31 -0.31
N LYS A 42 17.05 3.83 -1.40
CA LYS A 42 17.07 3.10 -2.67
C LYS A 42 17.81 1.77 -2.55
N GLU A 43 18.89 1.74 -1.79
CA GLU A 43 19.69 0.53 -1.55
C GLU A 43 18.84 -0.57 -0.89
N VAL A 44 17.99 -0.23 0.08
CA VAL A 44 17.04 -1.16 0.71
C VAL A 44 16.01 -1.67 -0.30
N PHE A 45 15.49 -0.78 -1.15
CA PHE A 45 14.51 -1.15 -2.17
C PHE A 45 15.09 -1.97 -3.32
N ASP A 46 16.40 -1.89 -3.57
CA ASP A 46 17.09 -2.66 -4.59
C ASP A 46 17.57 -4.04 -4.09
N THR A 47 17.36 -4.40 -2.81
CA THR A 47 17.74 -5.72 -2.31
C THR A 47 16.95 -6.84 -2.99
N PRO A 48 17.51 -8.06 -3.12
CA PRO A 48 16.79 -9.19 -3.71
C PRO A 48 15.49 -9.51 -3.00
N HIS A 49 15.45 -9.38 -1.67
CA HIS A 49 14.25 -9.61 -0.85
C HIS A 49 13.14 -8.63 -1.22
N THR A 50 13.43 -7.32 -1.15
CA THR A 50 12.44 -6.28 -1.47
C THR A 50 12.00 -6.36 -2.93
N GLN A 51 12.94 -6.56 -3.87
CA GLN A 51 12.61 -6.71 -5.29
C GLN A 51 11.72 -7.93 -5.57
N SER A 52 11.91 -9.05 -4.85
CA SER A 52 11.04 -10.23 -4.95
C SER A 52 9.60 -9.89 -4.51
N TYR A 53 9.46 -9.18 -3.39
CA TYR A 53 8.17 -8.71 -2.91
C TYR A 53 7.49 -7.77 -3.92
N LEU A 54 8.22 -6.78 -4.45
CA LEU A 54 7.68 -5.83 -5.43
C LEU A 54 7.23 -6.54 -6.72
N LYS A 55 8.03 -7.49 -7.22
CA LYS A 55 7.66 -8.32 -8.38
C LYS A 55 6.38 -9.11 -8.12
N SER A 56 6.18 -9.62 -6.92
CA SER A 56 4.96 -10.37 -6.55
C SER A 56 3.69 -9.51 -6.60
N ASN A 57 3.83 -8.20 -6.44
CA ASN A 57 2.73 -7.26 -6.55
C ASN A 57 2.37 -6.92 -8.01
N LEU A 58 3.31 -7.05 -8.96
CA LEU A 58 3.09 -6.73 -10.38
C LEU A 58 2.44 -7.89 -11.17
N VAL A 59 1.67 -8.71 -10.48
CA VAL A 59 0.87 -9.78 -11.07
C VAL A 59 -0.57 -9.32 -11.19
N ALA A 60 -1.19 -9.54 -12.36
CA ALA A 60 -2.59 -9.26 -12.58
C ALA A 60 -3.29 -10.55 -13.03
N ASN A 61 -4.05 -11.17 -12.14
CA ASN A 61 -4.85 -12.37 -12.39
C ASN A 61 -6.18 -12.30 -11.62
N ASP A 62 -6.96 -13.37 -11.62
CA ASP A 62 -8.27 -13.38 -10.96
C ASP A 62 -8.20 -13.29 -9.43
N LYS A 63 -7.04 -13.61 -8.83
CA LYS A 63 -6.84 -13.56 -7.37
C LYS A 63 -6.08 -12.33 -6.89
N GLN A 64 -5.41 -11.60 -7.77
CA GLN A 64 -4.67 -10.40 -7.40
C GLN A 64 -4.61 -9.42 -8.56
N LYS A 65 -4.81 -8.15 -8.26
CA LYS A 65 -4.64 -7.06 -9.22
C LYS A 65 -3.88 -5.89 -8.61
N THR A 66 -3.02 -5.32 -9.41
CA THR A 66 -2.39 -4.03 -9.13
C THR A 66 -2.75 -3.08 -10.26
N TRP A 67 -3.31 -1.92 -9.91
CA TRP A 67 -3.53 -0.82 -10.83
C TRP A 67 -2.52 0.28 -10.58
N LEU A 68 -2.04 0.85 -11.68
CA LEU A 68 -1.09 1.95 -11.70
C LEU A 68 -1.76 3.19 -12.29
N ALA A 69 -1.61 4.31 -11.61
CA ALA A 69 -2.13 5.61 -12.03
C ALA A 69 -1.00 6.49 -12.59
N PHE A 70 -1.19 6.99 -13.79
CA PHE A 70 -0.22 7.81 -14.51
C PHE A 70 -0.77 9.21 -14.76
N LEU A 71 0.13 10.19 -14.71
CA LEU A 71 -0.10 11.55 -15.18
C LEU A 71 0.86 11.83 -16.34
N GLY A 72 0.36 11.72 -17.57
CA GLY A 72 1.24 11.58 -18.73
C GLY A 72 2.01 10.26 -18.65
N TYR A 73 3.34 10.33 -18.67
CA TYR A 73 4.23 9.17 -18.53
C TYR A 73 4.66 8.89 -17.09
N ASN A 74 4.37 9.79 -16.16
CA ASN A 74 4.82 9.68 -14.76
C ASN A 74 3.88 8.77 -13.97
N LEU A 75 4.41 7.72 -13.37
CA LEU A 75 3.70 6.89 -12.40
C LEU A 75 3.56 7.68 -11.09
N VAL A 76 2.31 7.95 -10.68
CA VAL A 76 1.97 8.80 -9.54
C VAL A 76 1.16 8.12 -8.46
N GLY A 77 0.69 6.89 -8.70
CA GLY A 77 -0.03 6.12 -7.68
C GLY A 77 -0.20 4.67 -8.07
N SER A 78 -0.42 3.84 -7.07
CA SER A 78 -0.70 2.41 -7.23
C SER A 78 -1.63 1.90 -6.15
N ILE A 79 -2.36 0.83 -6.46
CA ILE A 79 -3.15 0.09 -5.49
C ILE A 79 -3.10 -1.40 -5.82
N THR A 80 -2.88 -2.24 -4.79
CA THR A 80 -2.79 -3.70 -4.93
C THR A 80 -3.80 -4.35 -4.00
N ILE A 81 -4.62 -5.24 -4.54
CA ILE A 81 -5.57 -6.06 -3.79
C ILE A 81 -5.43 -7.53 -4.17
N ALA A 82 -5.56 -8.40 -3.17
CA ALA A 82 -5.54 -9.84 -3.34
C ALA A 82 -6.78 -10.49 -2.71
N ASP A 83 -7.39 -11.43 -3.41
CA ASP A 83 -8.47 -12.28 -2.90
C ASP A 83 -7.88 -13.40 -2.04
N LYS A 84 -8.31 -13.49 -0.79
CA LYS A 84 -7.92 -14.51 0.21
C LYS A 84 -9.07 -15.48 0.52
N SER A 85 -9.99 -15.66 -0.42
CA SER A 85 -11.18 -16.49 -0.33
C SER A 85 -12.27 -15.92 0.57
N GLU A 86 -12.06 -15.76 1.86
CA GLU A 86 -13.03 -15.23 2.84
C GLU A 86 -13.10 -13.69 2.79
N GLU A 87 -11.99 -13.04 2.57
CA GLU A 87 -11.82 -11.60 2.56
C GLU A 87 -10.83 -11.17 1.47
N CYS A 88 -10.77 -9.90 1.15
CA CYS A 88 -9.74 -9.33 0.30
C CYS A 88 -8.69 -8.60 1.13
N GLU A 89 -7.42 -8.74 0.77
CA GLU A 89 -6.30 -8.04 1.39
C GLU A 89 -5.86 -6.85 0.53
N LEU A 90 -5.97 -5.64 1.06
CA LEU A 90 -5.37 -4.45 0.46
C LEU A 90 -3.88 -4.43 0.80
N ARG A 91 -3.03 -4.86 -0.12
CA ARG A 91 -1.59 -5.05 0.09
C ARG A 91 -0.76 -3.78 -0.05
N GLY A 92 -1.29 -2.77 -0.71
CA GLY A 92 -0.62 -1.49 -0.88
C GLY A 92 -1.53 -0.47 -1.54
N PHE A 93 -1.41 0.77 -1.10
CA PHE A 93 -2.13 1.90 -1.66
C PHE A 93 -1.28 3.16 -1.49
N TYR A 94 -0.79 3.65 -2.60
CA TYR A 94 0.20 4.73 -2.62
C TYR A 94 -0.20 5.79 -3.65
N VAL A 95 -0.10 7.05 -3.27
CA VAL A 95 -0.17 8.20 -4.17
C VAL A 95 0.94 9.14 -3.74
N THR A 96 1.78 9.58 -4.66
CA THR A 96 2.88 10.49 -4.33
C THR A 96 2.34 11.78 -3.72
N PRO A 97 3.02 12.36 -2.72
CA PRO A 97 2.52 13.52 -1.97
C PRO A 97 2.06 14.69 -2.86
N GLU A 98 2.80 14.98 -3.94
CA GLU A 98 2.55 16.08 -4.86
C GLU A 98 1.24 15.93 -5.65
N TYR A 99 0.70 14.71 -5.70
CA TYR A 99 -0.51 14.37 -6.43
C TYR A 99 -1.68 13.92 -5.54
N GLN A 100 -1.50 13.98 -4.23
CA GLN A 100 -2.60 13.75 -3.28
C GLN A 100 -3.66 14.88 -3.38
N GLY A 101 -4.88 14.59 -2.95
CA GLY A 101 -5.99 15.55 -3.03
C GLY A 101 -6.58 15.78 -4.45
N LYS A 102 -6.00 15.17 -5.49
CA LYS A 102 -6.44 15.33 -6.90
C LYS A 102 -7.39 14.23 -7.39
N GLY A 103 -7.97 13.47 -6.46
CA GLY A 103 -8.95 12.42 -6.77
C GLY A 103 -8.36 11.09 -7.28
N ILE A 104 -7.02 10.96 -7.39
CA ILE A 104 -6.35 9.73 -7.86
C ILE A 104 -6.70 8.57 -6.93
N GLY A 105 -6.56 8.77 -5.62
CA GLY A 105 -6.85 7.74 -4.63
C GLY A 105 -8.29 7.25 -4.71
N LYS A 106 -9.27 8.14 -4.90
CA LYS A 106 -10.68 7.75 -5.05
C LYS A 106 -10.92 6.88 -6.28
N LYS A 107 -10.27 7.21 -7.41
CA LYS A 107 -10.38 6.41 -8.64
C LYS A 107 -9.78 5.01 -8.45
N LEU A 108 -8.61 4.91 -7.82
CA LEU A 108 -7.97 3.63 -7.49
C LEU A 108 -8.81 2.82 -6.51
N TRP A 109 -9.37 3.46 -5.48
CA TRP A 109 -10.24 2.80 -4.50
C TRP A 109 -11.51 2.21 -5.12
N ASN A 110 -12.15 2.89 -6.06
CA ASN A 110 -13.31 2.35 -6.75
C ASN A 110 -13.00 1.02 -7.45
N LEU A 111 -11.82 0.88 -8.06
CA LEU A 111 -11.40 -0.38 -8.69
C LEU A 111 -11.23 -1.52 -7.67
N VAL A 112 -10.82 -1.20 -6.46
CA VAL A 112 -10.73 -2.16 -5.35
C VAL A 112 -12.12 -2.61 -4.92
N LEU A 113 -13.08 -1.70 -4.78
CA LEU A 113 -14.46 -2.04 -4.44
C LEU A 113 -15.10 -2.93 -5.52
N ASP A 114 -14.88 -2.62 -6.79
CA ASP A 114 -15.36 -3.44 -7.90
C ASP A 114 -14.76 -4.84 -7.92
N PHE A 115 -13.49 -4.98 -7.53
CA PHE A 115 -12.81 -6.28 -7.41
C PHE A 115 -13.31 -7.08 -6.21
N ALA A 116 -13.39 -6.44 -5.04
CA ALA A 116 -13.75 -7.09 -3.78
C ALA A 116 -15.22 -7.53 -3.75
N LYS A 117 -16.10 -6.85 -4.50
CA LYS A 117 -17.55 -7.10 -4.52
C LYS A 117 -18.14 -7.03 -3.10
N ASP A 118 -18.65 -8.17 -2.63
CA ASP A 118 -19.30 -8.30 -1.32
C ASP A 118 -18.36 -8.80 -0.21
N LYS A 119 -17.06 -8.92 -0.50
CA LYS A 119 -16.07 -9.35 0.50
C LYS A 119 -15.59 -8.19 1.35
N ASP A 120 -15.33 -8.47 2.61
CA ASP A 120 -14.63 -7.54 3.48
C ASP A 120 -13.22 -7.26 2.94
N ILE A 121 -12.73 -6.06 3.17
CA ILE A 121 -11.37 -5.66 2.79
C ILE A 121 -10.58 -5.43 4.07
N VAL A 122 -9.47 -6.14 4.21
CA VAL A 122 -8.54 -5.97 5.33
C VAL A 122 -7.23 -5.38 4.85
N LEU A 123 -6.58 -4.64 5.72
CA LEU A 123 -5.25 -4.09 5.49
C LEU A 123 -4.48 -4.06 6.81
N ASP A 124 -3.18 -3.94 6.69
CA ASP A 124 -2.30 -3.61 7.80
C ASP A 124 -1.48 -2.36 7.49
N LEU A 125 -1.13 -1.60 8.53
CA LEU A 125 -0.32 -0.40 8.41
C LEU A 125 0.44 -0.10 9.71
N TYR A 126 1.49 0.72 9.60
CA TYR A 126 2.23 1.20 10.75
C TYR A 126 1.36 2.07 11.67
N SER A 127 1.38 1.79 12.97
CA SER A 127 0.53 2.48 13.96
C SER A 127 0.89 3.95 14.16
N HIS A 128 2.09 4.36 13.80
CA HIS A 128 2.52 5.77 13.87
C HIS A 128 2.00 6.61 12.68
N ASN A 129 1.59 5.99 11.59
CA ASN A 129 1.03 6.70 10.43
C ASN A 129 -0.43 7.14 10.68
N ARG A 130 -0.60 8.06 11.62
CA ARG A 130 -1.92 8.53 12.06
C ARG A 130 -2.74 9.15 10.94
N GLN A 131 -2.10 9.88 10.03
CA GLN A 131 -2.79 10.51 8.90
C GLN A 131 -3.46 9.47 8.00
N THR A 132 -2.77 8.39 7.68
CA THR A 132 -3.33 7.30 6.86
C THR A 132 -4.42 6.53 7.61
N ILE A 133 -4.26 6.30 8.91
CA ILE A 133 -5.30 5.68 9.74
C ILE A 133 -6.59 6.50 9.69
N GLU A 134 -6.50 7.82 9.87
CA GLU A 134 -7.67 8.70 9.82
C GLU A 134 -8.29 8.77 8.41
N MET A 135 -7.48 8.71 7.37
CA MET A 135 -7.97 8.60 5.99
C MET A 135 -8.81 7.32 5.82
N TYR A 136 -8.29 6.16 6.25
CA TYR A 136 -9.02 4.90 6.15
C TYR A 136 -10.30 4.88 7.00
N LYS A 137 -10.29 5.49 8.19
CA LYS A 137 -11.50 5.65 9.00
C LYS A 137 -12.58 6.46 8.26
N LYS A 138 -12.21 7.55 7.61
CA LYS A 138 -13.13 8.36 6.78
C LYS A 138 -13.70 7.56 5.60
N TRP A 139 -13.00 6.55 5.13
CA TRP A 139 -13.46 5.65 4.08
C TRP A 139 -14.28 4.47 4.61
N GLY A 140 -14.52 4.41 5.91
CA GLY A 140 -15.37 3.40 6.55
C GLY A 140 -14.63 2.21 7.14
N PHE A 141 -13.29 2.22 7.14
CA PHE A 141 -12.52 1.21 7.85
C PHE A 141 -12.62 1.39 9.36
N LYS A 142 -12.56 0.28 10.09
CA LYS A 142 -12.44 0.24 11.54
C LYS A 142 -11.20 -0.56 11.92
N ILE A 143 -10.61 -0.27 13.10
CA ILE A 143 -9.52 -1.08 13.64
C ILE A 143 -10.04 -2.50 13.85
N ASP A 144 -9.35 -3.47 13.27
CA ASP A 144 -9.67 -4.89 13.43
C ASP A 144 -9.04 -5.41 14.72
N LYS A 145 -9.85 -5.40 15.79
CA LYS A 145 -9.40 -5.86 17.12
C LYS A 145 -9.17 -7.36 17.18
N GLN A 146 -9.79 -8.15 16.27
CA GLN A 146 -9.60 -9.60 16.23
C GLN A 146 -8.23 -9.97 15.67
N LYS A 147 -7.80 -9.30 14.59
CA LYS A 147 -6.45 -9.47 14.04
C LYS A 147 -5.38 -8.79 14.92
N GLY A 148 -5.78 -7.78 15.68
CA GLY A 148 -4.94 -7.13 16.69
C GLY A 148 -3.77 -6.34 16.09
N ILE A 149 -2.71 -6.23 16.91
CA ILE A 149 -1.46 -5.55 16.58
C ILE A 149 -0.36 -6.59 16.37
N PHE A 150 0.67 -6.19 15.60
CA PHE A 150 1.90 -6.97 15.44
C PHE A 150 3.09 -6.03 15.28
N TYR A 151 4.31 -6.59 15.32
CA TYR A 151 5.53 -5.84 15.13
C TYR A 151 6.19 -6.25 13.82
N ARG A 152 6.29 -5.29 12.90
CA ARG A 152 6.92 -5.50 11.59
C ARG A 152 8.43 -5.31 11.70
N HIS A 153 9.15 -6.20 11.06
CA HIS A 153 10.59 -6.12 10.88
C HIS A 153 10.91 -6.41 9.41
N TRP A 154 11.80 -5.62 8.82
CA TRP A 154 12.32 -5.89 7.51
C TRP A 154 13.71 -6.52 7.65
N PRO A 155 14.09 -7.50 6.82
CA PRO A 155 15.41 -8.11 6.87
C PRO A 155 16.58 -7.13 6.75
N GLU A 156 16.33 -5.99 6.09
CA GLU A 156 17.30 -4.91 5.89
C GLU A 156 17.45 -3.98 7.10
N TRP A 157 16.60 -4.13 8.12
CA TRP A 157 16.66 -3.31 9.32
C TRP A 157 17.56 -3.96 10.38
N PRO A 158 18.09 -3.17 11.35
CA PRO A 158 18.72 -3.74 12.53
C PRO A 158 17.80 -4.74 13.24
N GLU A 159 18.37 -5.80 13.82
CA GLU A 159 17.60 -6.90 14.44
C GLU A 159 16.61 -6.45 15.53
N ASP A 160 16.97 -5.41 16.27
CA ASP A 160 16.17 -4.84 17.35
C ASP A 160 15.11 -3.85 16.86
N LEU A 161 15.19 -3.39 15.62
CA LEU A 161 14.23 -2.44 15.05
C LEU A 161 12.95 -3.14 14.61
N LYS A 162 11.87 -2.87 15.35
CA LYS A 162 10.53 -3.39 15.03
C LYS A 162 9.51 -2.26 15.09
N ALA A 163 8.72 -2.15 14.05
CA ALA A 163 7.68 -1.12 13.95
C ALA A 163 6.30 -1.70 14.30
N LYS A 164 5.65 -1.11 15.30
CA LYS A 164 4.29 -1.48 15.68
C LYS A 164 3.33 -1.23 14.53
N SER A 165 2.53 -2.24 14.20
CA SER A 165 1.54 -2.21 13.13
C SER A 165 0.19 -2.69 13.64
N LEU A 166 -0.88 -2.28 12.96
CA LEU A 166 -2.24 -2.67 13.28
C LEU A 166 -3.00 -3.08 12.02
N HIS A 167 -4.10 -3.80 12.21
CA HIS A 167 -5.00 -4.16 11.14
C HIS A 167 -6.24 -3.26 11.13
N MET A 168 -6.75 -3.00 9.94
CA MET A 168 -8.04 -2.34 9.75
C MET A 168 -8.91 -3.16 8.80
N ARG A 169 -10.23 -3.07 8.97
CA ARG A 169 -11.24 -3.78 8.20
C ARG A 169 -12.29 -2.81 7.67
N PHE A 170 -12.61 -2.96 6.40
CA PHE A 170 -13.78 -2.38 5.75
C PHE A 170 -14.79 -3.51 5.54
N SER A 171 -15.96 -3.39 6.15
CA SER A 171 -17.04 -4.37 5.97
C SER A 171 -17.91 -3.98 4.77
N SER A 172 -18.00 -4.88 3.80
CA SER A 172 -18.82 -4.69 2.60
C SER A 172 -20.31 -4.73 2.91
N LYS A 173 -20.71 -5.52 3.90
CA LYS A 173 -22.10 -5.57 4.36
C LYS A 173 -22.38 -4.33 5.20
N ARG A 174 -22.96 -3.31 4.58
CA ARG A 174 -23.60 -2.23 5.33
C ARG A 174 -24.83 -2.81 6.03
N THR A 175 -24.75 -2.92 7.36
CA THR A 175 -25.94 -3.07 8.22
C THR A 175 -26.81 -1.85 8.12
#